data_6e354c57d7ac8091296f839371f0bf3a
#
_entry.id   6e354c57d7ac8091296f839371f0bf3a
#
_cell.length_a   1.000
_cell.length_b   1.000
_cell.length_c   1.000
_cell.angle_alpha   90.00
_cell.angle_beta   90.00
_cell.angle_gamma   90.00
#
_symmetry.space_group_name_H-M   'P 1'
#
loop_
_entity.id
_entity.type
_entity.pdbx_description
1 polymer ?
#
loop_
_entity_poly.entity_id
_entity_poly.type
_entity_poly.pdbx_seq_one_letter_code
_entity_poly.pdbx_strand_id
1 'polypeptide(L)'
;DLTKDVRHFSGGQTTRICLAKALLREPDFLFLDEPTNHLDIGMIEWLEKFLQSYRGGVLLISHDRYFLDRVATRILELDHAEVTAYTGNYTHYMRVKNDRRAALQSAYEKQQTQIKKTEEYIARYKAGIKAKQARGRQSQLNRLERIVLPPEAARFKYFAFAKPTE
;
A
#
# COMPACT_ATOMS: atom_id res chain seq x y z
N ASP A 1 3.06 -22.61 -34.97
CA ASP A 1 2.03 -23.00 -35.94
C ASP A 1 0.98 -21.87 -35.98
N LEU A 2 0.97 -21.13 -37.08
CA LEU A 2 0.09 -19.96 -37.30
C LEU A 2 -1.39 -20.34 -37.58
N THR A 3 -1.66 -21.63 -37.69
CA THR A 3 -3.00 -22.15 -38.03
C THR A 3 -3.79 -22.66 -36.80
N LYS A 4 -3.17 -22.61 -35.60
CA LYS A 4 -3.80 -23.13 -34.39
C LYS A 4 -4.90 -22.17 -33.89
N ASP A 5 -6.12 -22.68 -33.78
CA ASP A 5 -7.25 -21.90 -33.24
C ASP A 5 -6.98 -21.44 -31.81
N VAL A 6 -7.27 -20.17 -31.53
CA VAL A 6 -7.06 -19.51 -30.21
C VAL A 6 -7.78 -20.27 -29.08
N ARG A 7 -8.85 -20.95 -29.37
CA ARG A 7 -9.62 -21.77 -28.41
C ARG A 7 -8.84 -22.95 -27.83
N HIS A 8 -7.73 -23.35 -28.46
CA HIS A 8 -6.87 -24.46 -28.04
C HIS A 8 -5.61 -24.00 -27.28
N PHE A 9 -5.48 -22.70 -26.96
CA PHE A 9 -4.36 -22.22 -26.18
C PHE A 9 -4.62 -22.37 -24.67
N SER A 10 -3.55 -22.67 -23.93
CA SER A 10 -3.58 -22.58 -22.46
C SER A 10 -3.83 -21.13 -22.01
N GLY A 11 -4.34 -20.92 -20.79
CA GLY A 11 -4.53 -19.57 -20.24
C GLY A 11 -3.27 -18.70 -20.35
N GLY A 12 -2.10 -19.25 -20.02
CA GLY A 12 -0.83 -18.55 -20.14
C GLY A 12 -0.42 -18.21 -21.58
N GLN A 13 -0.76 -19.06 -22.55
CA GLN A 13 -0.51 -18.76 -23.97
C GLN A 13 -1.43 -17.64 -24.45
N THR A 14 -2.69 -17.64 -24.04
CA THR A 14 -3.66 -16.59 -24.37
C THR A 14 -3.21 -15.25 -23.78
N THR A 15 -2.77 -15.21 -22.52
CA THR A 15 -2.27 -14.00 -21.88
C THR A 15 -1.07 -13.42 -22.64
N ARG A 16 -0.10 -14.27 -23.05
CA ARG A 16 1.07 -13.85 -23.83
C ARG A 16 0.68 -13.26 -25.19
N ILE A 17 -0.28 -13.87 -25.88
CA ILE A 17 -0.78 -13.37 -27.18
C ILE A 17 -1.49 -12.03 -27.00
N CYS A 18 -2.34 -11.89 -25.98
CA CYS A 18 -3.02 -10.62 -25.68
C CYS A 18 -2.02 -9.51 -25.34
N LEU A 19 -1.01 -9.82 -24.54
CA LEU A 19 0.07 -8.89 -24.20
C LEU A 19 0.82 -8.45 -25.47
N ALA A 20 1.29 -9.40 -26.28
CA ALA A 20 1.98 -9.11 -27.54
C ALA A 20 1.12 -8.23 -28.46
N LYS A 21 -0.17 -8.53 -28.60
CA LYS A 21 -1.12 -7.75 -29.39
C LYS A 21 -1.28 -6.31 -28.87
N ALA A 22 -1.33 -6.13 -27.56
CA ALA A 22 -1.42 -4.80 -26.95
C ALA A 22 -0.14 -3.99 -27.21
N LEU A 23 1.03 -4.61 -27.06
CA LEU A 23 2.32 -3.96 -27.22
C LEU A 23 2.65 -3.59 -28.67
N LEU A 24 2.26 -4.44 -29.64
CA LEU A 24 2.46 -4.19 -31.07
C LEU A 24 1.64 -3.02 -31.61
N ARG A 25 0.62 -2.56 -30.89
CA ARG A 25 -0.19 -1.39 -31.28
C ARG A 25 0.45 -0.06 -30.91
N GLU A 26 1.49 -0.08 -30.09
CA GLU A 26 2.18 1.11 -29.55
C GLU A 26 1.23 2.23 -29.10
N PRO A 27 0.23 1.93 -28.25
CA PRO A 27 -0.76 2.92 -27.84
C PRO A 27 -0.11 4.03 -27.00
N ASP A 28 -0.68 5.23 -26.99
CA ASP A 28 -0.21 6.32 -26.13
C ASP A 28 -0.29 5.98 -24.63
N PHE A 29 -1.24 5.10 -24.26
CA PHE A 29 -1.45 4.64 -22.89
C PHE A 29 -1.67 3.13 -22.85
N LEU A 30 -0.93 2.47 -21.94
CA LEU A 30 -0.97 1.03 -21.71
C LEU A 30 -1.47 0.74 -20.30
N PHE A 31 -2.54 -0.07 -20.21
CA PHE A 31 -3.07 -0.56 -18.94
C PHE A 31 -2.77 -2.05 -18.80
N LEU A 32 -2.04 -2.42 -17.77
CA LEU A 32 -1.63 -3.80 -17.50
C LEU A 32 -2.11 -4.22 -16.11
N ASP A 33 -2.87 -5.31 -16.06
CA ASP A 33 -3.33 -5.93 -14.84
C ASP A 33 -2.63 -7.27 -14.67
N GLU A 34 -1.80 -7.39 -13.62
CA GLU A 34 -0.98 -8.57 -13.30
C GLU A 34 -0.22 -9.15 -14.51
N PRO A 35 0.57 -8.32 -15.25
CA PRO A 35 1.16 -8.75 -16.52
C PRO A 35 2.22 -9.84 -16.37
N THR A 36 2.77 -10.03 -15.17
CA THR A 36 3.77 -11.07 -14.87
C THR A 36 3.18 -12.45 -14.66
N ASN A 37 1.86 -12.55 -14.45
CA ASN A 37 1.20 -13.83 -14.24
C ASN A 37 1.34 -14.73 -15.46
N HIS A 38 1.76 -15.98 -15.23
CA HIS A 38 1.96 -17.00 -16.25
C HIS A 38 3.10 -16.70 -17.24
N LEU A 39 3.99 -15.75 -16.95
CA LEU A 39 5.22 -15.53 -17.70
C LEU A 39 6.38 -16.28 -17.04
N ASP A 40 7.28 -16.80 -17.87
CA ASP A 40 8.57 -17.29 -17.41
C ASP A 40 9.54 -16.13 -17.15
N ILE A 41 10.65 -16.43 -16.48
CA ILE A 41 11.64 -15.41 -16.07
C ILE A 41 12.17 -14.62 -17.28
N GLY A 42 12.45 -15.28 -18.39
CA GLY A 42 12.95 -14.63 -19.60
C GLY A 42 11.95 -13.64 -20.18
N MET A 43 10.65 -13.98 -20.14
CA MET A 43 9.58 -13.09 -20.58
C MET A 43 9.39 -11.91 -19.64
N ILE A 44 9.55 -12.11 -18.32
CA ILE A 44 9.48 -11.02 -17.33
C ILE A 44 10.62 -10.02 -17.57
N GLU A 45 11.86 -10.50 -17.73
CA GLU A 45 13.01 -9.65 -18.04
C GLU A 45 12.87 -8.88 -19.36
N TRP A 46 12.30 -9.53 -20.36
CA TRP A 46 11.99 -8.87 -21.63
C TRP A 46 10.93 -7.77 -21.43
N LEU A 47 9.86 -8.05 -20.69
CA LEU A 47 8.79 -7.10 -20.41
C LEU A 47 9.31 -5.89 -19.60
N GLU A 48 10.18 -6.11 -18.61
CA GLU A 48 10.85 -5.05 -17.85
C GLU A 48 11.58 -4.09 -18.79
N LYS A 49 12.44 -4.63 -19.67
CA LYS A 49 13.21 -3.83 -20.64
C LYS A 49 12.30 -3.07 -21.61
N PHE A 50 11.24 -3.73 -22.08
CA PHE A 50 10.26 -3.11 -22.96
C PHE A 50 9.58 -1.93 -22.29
N LEU A 51 9.05 -2.11 -21.06
CA LEU A 51 8.35 -1.04 -20.33
C LEU A 51 9.26 0.12 -19.94
N GLN A 52 10.52 -0.14 -19.62
CA GLN A 52 11.52 0.91 -19.35
C GLN A 52 11.82 1.80 -20.56
N SER A 53 11.73 1.24 -21.76
CA SER A 53 11.95 1.98 -23.03
C SER A 53 10.65 2.52 -23.64
N TYR A 54 9.51 2.19 -23.06
CA TYR A 54 8.21 2.59 -23.59
C TYR A 54 8.00 4.11 -23.50
N ARG A 55 7.62 4.73 -24.63
CA ARG A 55 7.46 6.20 -24.70
C ARG A 55 6.10 6.69 -24.24
N GLY A 56 5.10 5.82 -24.24
CA GLY A 56 3.74 6.13 -23.79
C GLY A 56 3.59 6.07 -22.26
N GLY A 57 2.42 6.43 -21.77
CA GLY A 57 2.05 6.26 -20.37
C GLY A 57 1.77 4.79 -20.07
N VAL A 58 2.22 4.30 -18.90
CA VAL A 58 1.91 2.96 -18.44
C VAL A 58 1.27 3.03 -17.07
N LEU A 59 0.11 2.43 -16.93
CA LEU A 59 -0.50 2.14 -15.64
C LEU A 59 -0.55 0.63 -15.47
N LEU A 60 0.07 0.13 -14.41
CA LEU A 60 0.11 -1.30 -14.15
C LEU A 60 -0.30 -1.62 -12.72
N ILE A 61 -0.93 -2.77 -12.54
CA ILE A 61 -1.23 -3.39 -11.25
C ILE A 61 -0.41 -4.66 -11.18
N SER A 62 0.34 -4.85 -10.10
CA SER A 62 1.09 -6.09 -9.87
C SER A 62 1.32 -6.34 -8.38
N HIS A 63 1.36 -7.62 -8.00
CA HIS A 63 1.82 -8.07 -6.69
C HIS A 63 3.32 -8.42 -6.68
N ASP A 64 3.96 -8.44 -7.83
CA ASP A 64 5.39 -8.69 -7.95
C ASP A 64 6.20 -7.42 -7.60
N ARG A 65 6.75 -7.42 -6.39
CA ARG A 65 7.51 -6.29 -5.85
C ARG A 65 8.81 -6.04 -6.61
N TYR A 66 9.45 -7.09 -7.10
CA TYR A 66 10.69 -7.00 -7.85
C TYR A 66 10.45 -6.37 -9.22
N PHE A 67 9.38 -6.79 -9.88
CA PHE A 67 8.96 -6.21 -11.13
C PHE A 67 8.60 -4.73 -10.97
N LEU A 68 7.76 -4.39 -9.95
CA LEU A 68 7.42 -3.00 -9.65
C LEU A 68 8.66 -2.14 -9.35
N ASP A 69 9.63 -2.69 -8.64
CA ASP A 69 10.84 -1.93 -8.28
C ASP A 69 11.71 -1.59 -9.49
N ARG A 70 11.66 -2.40 -10.53
CA ARG A 70 12.42 -2.20 -11.77
C ARG A 70 11.73 -1.31 -12.80
N VAL A 71 10.40 -1.34 -12.86
CA VAL A 71 9.65 -0.64 -13.93
C VAL A 71 8.93 0.61 -13.46
N ALA A 72 8.52 0.69 -12.18
CA ALA A 72 7.73 1.80 -11.70
C ALA A 72 8.59 3.04 -11.41
N THR A 73 8.18 4.16 -11.95
CA THR A 73 8.74 5.49 -11.65
C THR A 73 7.87 6.28 -10.66
N ARG A 74 6.63 5.82 -10.48
CA ARG A 74 5.66 6.38 -9.55
C ARG A 74 4.75 5.27 -9.04
N ILE A 75 4.42 5.30 -7.76
CA ILE A 75 3.46 4.37 -7.13
C ILE A 75 2.20 5.15 -6.75
N LEU A 76 1.05 4.59 -7.09
CA LEU A 76 -0.25 5.07 -6.65
C LEU A 76 -0.79 4.09 -5.60
N GLU A 77 -0.92 4.55 -4.38
CA GLU A 77 -1.54 3.78 -3.31
C GLU A 77 -3.02 4.15 -3.22
N LEU A 78 -3.88 3.16 -3.35
CA LEU A 78 -5.32 3.32 -3.10
C LEU A 78 -5.63 2.76 -1.71
N ASP A 79 -6.02 3.63 -0.78
CA ASP A 79 -6.39 3.25 0.58
C ASP A 79 -7.61 4.05 1.02
N HIS A 80 -8.63 3.39 1.58
CA HIS A 80 -9.88 4.01 2.06
C HIS A 80 -10.53 4.99 1.05
N ALA A 81 -10.55 4.61 -0.24
CA ALA A 81 -11.04 5.42 -1.36
C ALA A 81 -10.24 6.72 -1.64
N GLU A 82 -9.08 6.87 -1.03
CA GLU A 82 -8.14 7.95 -1.32
C GLU A 82 -6.95 7.43 -2.12
N VAL A 83 -6.47 8.23 -3.06
CA VAL A 83 -5.29 7.91 -3.87
C VAL A 83 -4.12 8.80 -3.43
N THR A 84 -3.06 8.16 -2.96
CA THR A 84 -1.81 8.85 -2.64
C THR A 84 -0.74 8.48 -3.65
N ALA A 85 -0.09 9.50 -4.24
CA ALA A 85 0.99 9.31 -5.20
C ALA A 85 2.37 9.43 -4.54
N TYR A 86 3.25 8.49 -4.83
CA TYR A 86 4.64 8.48 -4.40
C TYR A 86 5.54 8.48 -5.63
N THR A 87 6.47 9.42 -5.71
CA THR A 87 7.49 9.44 -6.76
C THR A 87 8.61 8.48 -6.41
N GLY A 88 9.02 7.66 -7.35
CA GLY A 88 10.06 6.65 -7.17
C GLY A 88 9.53 5.22 -7.35
N ASN A 89 10.40 4.25 -7.11
CA ASN A 89 10.13 2.83 -7.22
C ASN A 89 9.43 2.26 -5.97
N TYR A 90 9.14 0.96 -5.98
CA TYR A 90 8.43 0.28 -4.90
C TYR A 90 9.21 0.31 -3.57
N THR A 91 10.53 0.13 -3.61
CA THR A 91 11.40 0.21 -2.42
C THR A 91 11.34 1.59 -1.78
N HIS A 92 11.39 2.66 -2.59
CA HIS A 92 11.27 4.03 -2.09
C HIS A 92 9.89 4.28 -1.44
N TYR A 93 8.82 3.86 -2.12
CA TYR A 93 7.46 3.93 -1.59
C TYR A 93 7.35 3.26 -0.22
N MET A 94 7.82 2.02 -0.09
CA MET A 94 7.76 1.26 1.17
C MET A 94 8.53 1.95 2.30
N ARG A 95 9.70 2.54 2.00
CA ARG A 95 10.45 3.31 2.99
C ARG A 95 9.65 4.51 3.47
N VAL A 96 9.15 5.35 2.56
CA VAL A 96 8.38 6.55 2.92
C VAL A 96 7.12 6.19 3.70
N LYS A 97 6.43 5.13 3.30
CA LYS A 97 5.23 4.62 4.02
C LYS A 97 5.57 4.19 5.43
N ASN A 98 6.66 3.43 5.62
CA ASN A 98 7.09 2.97 6.93
C ASN A 98 7.54 4.14 7.83
N ASP A 99 8.27 5.11 7.29
CA ASP A 99 8.71 6.30 8.01
C ASP A 99 7.51 7.13 8.49
N ARG A 100 6.50 7.34 7.62
CA ARG A 100 5.25 8.02 7.99
C ARG A 100 4.50 7.28 9.10
N ARG A 101 4.41 5.94 9.00
CA ARG A 101 3.76 5.12 10.02
C ARG A 101 4.48 5.22 11.36
N ALA A 102 5.80 5.13 11.36
CA ALA A 102 6.61 5.26 12.56
C ALA A 102 6.48 6.64 13.20
N ALA A 103 6.47 7.70 12.39
CA ALA A 103 6.27 9.07 12.88
C ALA A 103 4.88 9.25 13.51
N LEU A 104 3.82 8.73 12.86
CA LEU A 104 2.46 8.79 13.38
C LEU A 104 2.33 8.00 14.70
N GLN A 105 2.92 6.82 14.77
CA GLN A 105 2.96 6.00 15.98
C GLN A 105 3.64 6.75 17.13
N SER A 106 4.82 7.34 16.88
CA SER A 106 5.55 8.12 17.88
C SER A 106 4.75 9.35 18.36
N ALA A 107 4.08 10.05 17.44
CA ALA A 107 3.23 11.19 17.77
C ALA A 107 2.03 10.76 18.64
N TYR A 108 1.40 9.64 18.29
CA TYR A 108 0.30 9.06 19.09
C TYR A 108 0.77 8.72 20.51
N GLU A 109 1.87 8.01 20.68
CA GLU A 109 2.39 7.62 21.99
C GLU A 109 2.73 8.84 22.87
N LYS A 110 3.36 9.87 22.26
CA LYS A 110 3.63 11.14 22.95
C LYS A 110 2.32 11.81 23.38
N GLN A 111 1.32 11.86 22.51
CA GLN A 111 0.02 12.43 22.82
C GLN A 111 -0.68 11.66 23.96
N GLN A 112 -0.70 10.30 23.90
CA GLN A 112 -1.29 9.49 24.96
C GLN A 112 -0.60 9.70 26.31
N THR A 113 0.72 9.78 26.32
CA THR A 113 1.51 10.08 27.53
C THR A 113 1.12 11.47 28.11
N GLN A 114 0.97 12.47 27.26
CA GLN A 114 0.58 13.81 27.67
C GLN A 114 -0.87 13.85 28.20
N ILE A 115 -1.78 13.15 27.53
CA ILE A 115 -3.18 13.00 27.98
C ILE A 115 -3.19 12.39 29.37
N LYS A 116 -2.54 11.24 29.56
CA LYS A 116 -2.48 10.55 30.87
C LYS A 116 -1.94 11.44 31.99
N LYS A 117 -0.82 12.14 31.77
CA LYS A 117 -0.26 13.10 32.74
C LYS A 117 -1.24 14.22 33.08
N THR A 118 -1.98 14.70 32.07
CA THR A 118 -2.98 15.77 32.26
C THR A 118 -4.18 15.28 33.05
N GLU A 119 -4.66 14.07 32.77
CA GLU A 119 -5.75 13.42 33.50
C GLU A 119 -5.38 13.16 34.97
N GLU A 120 -4.17 12.65 35.22
CA GLU A 120 -3.64 12.46 36.57
C GLU A 120 -3.55 13.78 37.36
N TYR A 121 -3.09 14.87 36.69
CA TYR A 121 -3.08 16.19 37.29
C TYR A 121 -4.49 16.69 37.66
N ILE A 122 -5.42 16.54 36.71
CA ILE A 122 -6.84 16.93 36.94
C ILE A 122 -7.43 16.15 38.09
N ALA A 123 -7.22 14.81 38.12
CA ALA A 123 -7.72 13.95 39.19
C ALA A 123 -7.18 14.38 40.58
N ARG A 124 -5.88 14.68 40.65
CA ARG A 124 -5.20 15.08 41.91
C ARG A 124 -5.65 16.44 42.42
N TYR A 125 -5.93 17.41 41.53
CA TYR A 125 -6.20 18.80 41.89
C TYR A 125 -7.64 19.25 41.54
N LYS A 126 -8.56 18.32 41.44
CA LYS A 126 -9.99 18.59 41.15
C LYS A 126 -10.65 19.52 42.16
N ALA A 127 -10.19 19.48 43.44
CA ALA A 127 -10.61 20.35 44.50
C ALA A 127 -9.40 21.07 45.12
N GLY A 128 -9.63 22.24 45.75
CA GLY A 128 -8.61 23.00 46.44
C GLY A 128 -8.00 24.17 45.62
N ILE A 129 -6.86 24.68 46.08
CA ILE A 129 -6.23 25.91 45.57
C ILE A 129 -5.94 25.85 44.06
N LYS A 130 -5.62 24.68 43.55
CA LYS A 130 -5.29 24.46 42.13
C LYS A 130 -6.50 24.07 41.24
N ALA A 131 -7.72 24.09 41.78
CA ALA A 131 -8.92 23.67 41.04
C ALA A 131 -9.20 24.51 39.77
N LYS A 132 -8.88 25.82 39.78
CA LYS A 132 -8.96 26.67 38.60
C LYS A 132 -8.03 26.21 37.48
N GLN A 133 -6.77 25.82 37.79
CA GLN A 133 -5.81 25.29 36.83
C GLN A 133 -6.24 23.93 36.30
N ALA A 134 -6.77 23.05 37.18
CA ALA A 134 -7.29 21.74 36.78
C ALA A 134 -8.44 21.85 35.77
N ARG A 135 -9.40 22.81 36.03
CA ARG A 135 -10.49 23.12 35.08
C ARG A 135 -9.98 23.64 33.74
N GLY A 136 -8.95 24.51 33.73
CA GLY A 136 -8.33 24.99 32.50
C GLY A 136 -7.73 23.85 31.68
N ARG A 137 -6.97 22.94 32.33
CA ARG A 137 -6.42 21.75 31.67
C ARG A 137 -7.48 20.80 31.16
N GLN A 138 -8.59 20.62 31.88
CA GLN A 138 -9.72 19.81 31.42
C GLN A 138 -10.34 20.41 30.14
N SER A 139 -10.49 21.73 30.09
CA SER A 139 -11.01 22.42 28.90
C SER A 139 -10.08 22.25 27.69
N GLN A 140 -8.75 22.34 27.92
CA GLN A 140 -7.75 22.07 26.86
C GLN A 140 -7.81 20.63 26.38
N LEU A 141 -7.91 19.66 27.31
CA LEU A 141 -8.00 18.24 26.98
C LEU A 141 -9.26 17.90 26.16
N ASN A 142 -10.39 18.55 26.49
CA ASN A 142 -11.65 18.34 25.78
C ASN A 142 -11.64 18.91 24.35
N ARG A 143 -10.76 19.90 24.07
CA ARG A 143 -10.58 20.49 22.73
C ARG A 143 -9.45 19.86 21.94
N LEU A 144 -8.69 18.96 22.57
CA LEU A 144 -7.54 18.31 21.93
C LEU A 144 -8.03 17.38 20.82
N GLU A 145 -7.59 17.63 19.60
CA GLU A 145 -7.77 16.70 18.49
C GLU A 145 -6.93 15.45 18.75
N ARG A 146 -7.61 14.31 18.81
CA ARG A 146 -6.95 13.04 19.11
C ARG A 146 -6.41 12.39 17.86
N ILE A 147 -5.14 12.01 17.89
CA ILE A 147 -4.53 11.23 16.83
C ILE A 147 -5.18 9.83 16.85
N VAL A 148 -5.71 9.43 15.69
CA VAL A 148 -6.27 8.10 15.48
C VAL A 148 -5.29 7.31 14.61
N LEU A 149 -4.85 6.18 15.11
CA LEU A 149 -4.03 5.27 14.31
C LEU A 149 -4.95 4.54 13.31
N PRO A 150 -4.55 4.40 12.04
CA PRO A 150 -5.26 3.56 11.12
C PRO A 150 -5.30 2.12 11.66
N PRO A 151 -6.40 1.38 11.43
CA PRO A 151 -6.51 -0.01 11.87
C PRO A 151 -5.32 -0.79 11.31
N GLU A 152 -4.71 -1.62 12.16
CA GLU A 152 -3.72 -2.55 11.65
C GLU A 152 -4.37 -3.43 10.60
N ALA A 153 -3.75 -3.52 9.42
CA ALA A 153 -4.17 -4.50 8.42
C ALA A 153 -4.25 -5.86 9.11
N ALA A 154 -5.41 -6.51 9.01
CA ALA A 154 -5.66 -7.77 9.70
C ALA A 154 -4.54 -8.76 9.35
N ARG A 155 -3.64 -8.99 10.29
CA ARG A 155 -2.63 -10.04 10.15
C ARG A 155 -3.35 -11.35 10.37
N PHE A 156 -3.54 -12.11 9.30
CA PHE A 156 -3.93 -13.51 9.43
C PHE A 156 -2.88 -14.24 10.29
N LYS A 157 -3.21 -14.52 11.54
CA LYS A 157 -2.28 -15.16 12.48
C LYS A 157 -2.09 -16.65 12.21
N TYR A 158 -3.09 -17.32 11.62
CA TYR A 158 -3.02 -18.77 11.27
C TYR A 158 -3.91 -19.07 10.05
N PHE A 159 -3.42 -19.96 9.19
CA PHE A 159 -4.24 -20.83 8.36
C PHE A 159 -4.17 -22.23 9.01
N ALA A 160 -5.25 -22.69 9.59
CA ALA A 160 -5.37 -24.08 10.00
C ALA A 160 -6.08 -24.82 8.86
N PHE A 161 -5.36 -25.70 8.18
CA PHE A 161 -5.99 -26.67 7.30
C PHE A 161 -6.63 -27.75 8.17
N ALA A 162 -7.93 -28.01 7.99
CA ALA A 162 -8.57 -29.19 8.58
C ALA A 162 -7.85 -30.43 8.04
N LYS A 163 -7.41 -31.33 8.95
CA LYS A 163 -6.86 -32.61 8.52
C LYS A 163 -7.97 -33.34 7.75
N PRO A 164 -7.66 -33.97 6.58
CA PRO A 164 -8.62 -34.82 5.91
C PRO A 164 -9.05 -35.92 6.91
N THR A 165 -10.34 -36.09 7.08
CA THR A 165 -10.90 -37.25 7.76
C THR A 165 -10.65 -38.44 6.86
N GLU A 166 -9.95 -39.46 7.37
CA GLU A 166 -9.78 -40.78 6.74
C GLU A 166 -11.16 -41.46 6.56
#